data_580110655c03c33b0710a6133d33f601
#
_entry.id   580110655c03c33b0710a6133d33f601
#
_cell.length_a   1.000
_cell.length_b   1.000
_cell.length_c   1.000
_cell.angle_alpha   90.00
_cell.angle_beta   90.00
_cell.angle_gamma   90.00
#
_symmetry.space_group_name_H-M   'P 1'
#
loop_
_entity.id
_entity.type
_entity.pdbx_description
1 polymer ?
#
loop_
_entity_poly.entity_id
_entity_poly.type
_entity_poly.pdbx_seq_one_letter_code
_entity_poly.pdbx_strand_id
1 'polypeptide(L)'
;MELRIREGGASDIAAIAAMEAAVFSDAWSENALSLHLAAEHNRVLVAEKDGVPVGYLLFSVLPPESELYRVASLPACRKCGIGARLMTAYLAILAESGVSDAFLEVRESNEAAISLYEKHGYTKVGCRKKYYRCPTENACVYKRTEKEDLC
;
A
#
# COMPACT_ATOMS: atom_id res chain seq x y z
N MET A 1 8.62 -12.07 -19.49
CA MET A 1 7.93 -10.83 -19.09
C MET A 1 8.38 -10.42 -17.71
N GLU A 2 9.03 -9.30 -17.64
CA GLU A 2 9.70 -8.87 -16.43
C GLU A 2 8.82 -7.92 -15.62
N LEU A 3 8.56 -8.29 -14.37
CA LEU A 3 7.89 -7.42 -13.42
C LEU A 3 8.95 -6.62 -12.67
N ARG A 4 8.84 -5.29 -12.75
CA ARG A 4 9.78 -4.38 -12.11
C ARG A 4 9.06 -3.53 -11.07
N ILE A 5 9.65 -3.42 -9.88
CA ILE A 5 9.17 -2.52 -8.84
C ILE A 5 10.10 -1.30 -8.81
N ARG A 6 9.53 -0.12 -8.89
CA ARG A 6 10.29 1.14 -8.82
C ARG A 6 9.57 2.17 -7.97
N GLU A 7 10.31 3.17 -7.54
CA GLU A 7 9.68 4.33 -6.89
C GLU A 7 8.98 5.17 -7.96
N GLY A 8 7.78 5.64 -7.64
CA GLY A 8 6.98 6.47 -8.53
C GLY A 8 7.03 7.93 -8.15
N GLY A 9 6.39 8.76 -8.97
CA GLY A 9 6.32 10.19 -8.76
C GLY A 9 5.11 10.81 -9.45
N ALA A 10 5.15 12.12 -9.63
CA ALA A 10 4.04 12.89 -10.21
C ALA A 10 3.60 12.37 -11.59
N SER A 11 4.54 11.87 -12.39
CA SER A 11 4.23 11.34 -13.74
C SER A 11 3.38 10.07 -13.69
N ASP A 12 3.24 9.42 -12.53
CA ASP A 12 2.47 8.19 -12.37
C ASP A 12 1.04 8.42 -11.89
N ILE A 13 0.69 9.66 -11.53
CA ILE A 13 -0.61 9.98 -10.93
C ILE A 13 -1.78 9.55 -11.81
N ALA A 14 -1.74 9.84 -13.11
CA ALA A 14 -2.84 9.49 -14.02
C ALA A 14 -3.05 7.97 -14.09
N ALA A 15 -1.98 7.20 -14.18
CA ALA A 15 -2.04 5.73 -14.22
C ALA A 15 -2.58 5.16 -12.89
N ILE A 16 -2.11 5.70 -11.76
CA ILE A 16 -2.56 5.26 -10.43
C ILE A 16 -4.03 5.59 -10.25
N ALA A 17 -4.48 6.79 -10.64
CA ALA A 17 -5.90 7.17 -10.54
C ALA A 17 -6.78 6.24 -11.36
N ALA A 18 -6.34 5.85 -12.54
CA ALA A 18 -7.07 4.90 -13.37
C ALA A 18 -7.17 3.52 -12.71
N MET A 19 -6.09 3.05 -12.09
CA MET A 19 -6.10 1.78 -11.34
C MET A 19 -7.01 1.87 -10.11
N GLU A 20 -6.98 3.00 -9.39
CA GLU A 20 -7.87 3.24 -8.25
C GLU A 20 -9.33 3.12 -8.67
N ALA A 21 -9.70 3.79 -9.76
CA ALA A 21 -11.07 3.76 -10.27
C ALA A 21 -11.50 2.36 -10.69
N ALA A 22 -10.58 1.55 -11.19
CA ALA A 22 -10.88 0.18 -11.61
C ALA A 22 -11.05 -0.80 -10.44
N VAL A 23 -10.45 -0.51 -9.28
CA VAL A 23 -10.36 -1.45 -8.16
C VAL A 23 -11.26 -1.07 -6.98
N PHE A 24 -11.35 0.24 -6.67
CA PHE A 24 -11.98 0.70 -5.43
C PHE A 24 -13.25 1.52 -5.67
N SER A 25 -14.26 1.30 -4.81
CA SER A 25 -15.49 2.12 -4.81
C SER A 25 -15.24 3.53 -4.26
N ASP A 26 -14.23 3.67 -3.40
CA ASP A 26 -13.80 4.95 -2.81
C ASP A 26 -12.46 5.39 -3.39
N ALA A 27 -12.34 5.32 -4.72
CA ALA A 27 -11.09 5.62 -5.42
C ALA A 27 -10.55 7.01 -5.11
N TRP A 28 -9.22 7.11 -4.95
CA TRP A 28 -8.53 8.39 -4.83
C TRP A 28 -8.53 9.08 -6.19
N SER A 29 -8.85 10.37 -6.21
CA SER A 29 -8.79 11.19 -7.42
C SER A 29 -7.34 11.58 -7.74
N GLU A 30 -7.11 12.07 -8.96
CA GLU A 30 -5.81 12.63 -9.32
C GLU A 30 -5.40 13.76 -8.37
N ASN A 31 -6.36 14.59 -7.95
CA ASN A 31 -6.09 15.67 -7.01
C ASN A 31 -5.64 15.15 -5.64
N ALA A 32 -6.32 14.12 -5.13
CA ALA A 32 -5.95 13.50 -3.85
C ALA A 32 -4.56 12.86 -3.93
N LEU A 33 -4.24 12.21 -5.04
CA LEU A 33 -2.92 11.62 -5.27
C LEU A 33 -1.84 12.69 -5.37
N SER A 34 -2.12 13.81 -6.04
CA SER A 34 -1.20 14.93 -6.13
C SER A 34 -0.89 15.52 -4.76
N LEU A 35 -1.92 15.67 -3.92
CA LEU A 35 -1.76 16.17 -2.55
C LEU A 35 -0.95 15.19 -1.70
N HIS A 36 -1.19 13.89 -1.87
CA HIS A 36 -0.42 12.86 -1.17
C HIS A 36 1.07 12.97 -1.52
N LEU A 37 1.39 13.01 -2.80
CA LEU A 37 2.78 13.02 -3.26
C LEU A 37 3.49 14.37 -3.04
N ALA A 38 2.73 15.44 -2.84
CA ALA A 38 3.29 16.76 -2.51
C ALA A 38 3.79 16.82 -1.05
N ALA A 39 3.29 15.96 -0.18
CA ALA A 39 3.72 15.92 1.21
C ALA A 39 5.08 15.23 1.32
N GLU A 40 5.99 15.84 2.07
CA GLU A 40 7.40 15.43 2.14
C GLU A 40 7.64 13.96 2.49
N HIS A 41 6.81 13.40 3.39
CA HIS A 41 7.00 12.05 3.88
C HIS A 41 6.23 10.98 3.10
N ASN A 42 5.45 11.40 2.12
CA ASN A 42 4.60 10.48 1.37
C ASN A 42 5.27 10.06 0.06
N ARG A 43 5.14 8.77 -0.25
CA ARG A 43 5.82 8.15 -1.39
C ARG A 43 4.90 7.13 -2.05
N VAL A 44 5.30 6.66 -3.22
CA VAL A 44 4.60 5.59 -3.93
C VAL A 44 5.60 4.63 -4.57
N LEU A 45 5.28 3.34 -4.54
CA LEU A 45 5.95 2.33 -5.35
C LEU A 45 5.03 1.96 -6.50
N VAL A 46 5.62 1.72 -7.66
CA VAL A 46 4.89 1.31 -8.87
C VAL A 46 5.46 -0.02 -9.36
N ALA A 47 4.55 -0.95 -9.66
CA ALA A 47 4.89 -2.20 -10.29
C ALA A 47 4.63 -2.05 -11.79
N GLU A 48 5.63 -2.34 -12.59
CA GLU A 48 5.53 -2.29 -14.05
C GLU A 48 5.73 -3.65 -14.67
N LYS A 49 4.98 -3.92 -15.70
CA LYS A 49 5.16 -5.11 -16.54
C LYS A 49 5.36 -4.63 -17.97
N ASP A 50 6.56 -4.88 -18.51
CA ASP A 50 6.96 -4.40 -19.85
C ASP A 50 6.77 -2.87 -20.00
N GLY A 51 7.12 -2.12 -18.94
CA GLY A 51 7.03 -0.67 -18.92
C GLY A 51 5.65 -0.09 -18.66
N VAL A 52 4.65 -0.94 -18.42
CA VAL A 52 3.26 -0.51 -18.16
C VAL A 52 2.94 -0.68 -16.69
N PRO A 53 2.45 0.38 -16.00
CA PRO A 53 2.04 0.26 -14.60
C PRO A 53 0.89 -0.74 -14.44
N VAL A 54 1.07 -1.71 -13.54
CA VAL A 54 0.07 -2.76 -13.27
C VAL A 54 -0.28 -2.85 -11.78
N GLY A 55 0.40 -2.11 -10.93
CA GLY A 55 0.13 -2.07 -9.50
C GLY A 55 0.87 -0.92 -8.83
N TYR A 56 0.52 -0.64 -7.59
CA TYR A 56 1.12 0.45 -6.83
C TYR A 56 0.94 0.24 -5.33
N LEU A 57 1.75 0.96 -4.54
CA LEU A 57 1.64 0.97 -3.08
C LEU A 57 1.92 2.39 -2.59
N LEU A 58 0.91 2.99 -1.94
CA LEU A 58 0.99 4.35 -1.37
C LEU A 58 1.35 4.25 0.11
N PHE A 59 2.34 5.02 0.54
CA PHE A 59 2.83 4.95 1.92
C PHE A 59 3.47 6.25 2.37
N SER A 60 3.72 6.35 3.68
CA SER A 60 4.52 7.41 4.26
C SER A 60 5.73 6.80 4.97
N VAL A 61 6.81 7.58 5.08
CA VAL A 61 7.98 7.21 5.87
C VAL A 61 8.33 8.39 6.77
N LEU A 62 8.05 8.23 8.05
CA LEU A 62 8.38 9.23 9.07
C LEU A 62 8.96 8.47 10.27
N PRO A 63 10.26 8.16 10.23
CA PRO A 63 10.87 7.32 11.27
C PRO A 63 10.57 7.83 12.68
N PRO A 64 10.22 6.96 13.62
CA PRO A 64 10.28 5.48 13.54
C PRO A 64 9.04 4.81 12.93
N GLU A 65 8.12 5.58 12.34
CA GLU A 65 6.83 5.06 11.87
C GLU A 65 6.65 5.16 10.36
N SER A 66 5.76 4.30 9.85
CA SER A 66 5.27 4.33 8.48
C SER A 66 3.81 3.98 8.48
N GLU A 67 3.06 4.55 7.54
CA GLU A 67 1.69 4.14 7.27
C GLU A 67 1.59 3.69 5.82
N LEU A 68 0.97 2.52 5.61
CA LEU A 68 0.61 2.04 4.29
C LEU A 68 -0.83 2.45 4.04
N TYR A 69 -1.06 3.27 3.01
CA TYR A 69 -2.40 3.78 2.72
C TYR A 69 -3.17 2.86 1.79
N ARG A 70 -2.50 2.35 0.76
CA ARG A 70 -3.18 1.53 -0.25
C ARG A 70 -2.18 0.70 -1.03
N VAL A 71 -2.49 -0.56 -1.28
CA VAL A 71 -1.76 -1.42 -2.20
C VAL A 71 -2.77 -2.10 -3.12
N ALA A 72 -2.51 -2.08 -4.42
CA ALA A 72 -3.42 -2.69 -5.38
C ALA A 72 -2.70 -3.09 -6.65
N SER A 73 -3.32 -4.02 -7.38
CA SER A 73 -2.92 -4.39 -8.73
C SER A 73 -4.16 -4.40 -9.62
N LEU A 74 -3.96 -4.26 -10.93
CA LEU A 74 -5.05 -4.36 -11.89
C LEU A 74 -5.74 -5.72 -11.75
N PRO A 75 -7.09 -5.77 -11.87
CA PRO A 75 -7.82 -7.05 -11.74
C PRO A 75 -7.31 -8.14 -12.69
N ALA A 76 -6.95 -7.77 -13.91
CA ALA A 76 -6.42 -8.69 -14.90
C ALA A 76 -5.05 -9.28 -14.52
N CYS A 77 -4.35 -8.63 -13.60
CA CYS A 77 -2.99 -9.02 -13.18
C CYS A 77 -2.97 -9.64 -11.79
N ARG A 78 -4.12 -9.91 -11.20
CA ARG A 78 -4.21 -10.56 -9.89
C ARG A 78 -3.66 -11.98 -9.94
N LYS A 79 -3.17 -12.48 -8.81
CA LYS A 79 -2.53 -13.79 -8.65
C LYS A 79 -1.19 -13.92 -9.38
N CYS A 80 -0.61 -12.80 -9.82
CA CYS A 80 0.72 -12.77 -10.42
C CYS A 80 1.82 -12.39 -9.41
N GLY A 81 1.48 -12.30 -8.13
CA GLY A 81 2.44 -11.97 -7.08
C GLY A 81 2.82 -10.49 -7.01
N ILE A 82 2.06 -9.60 -7.67
CA ILE A 82 2.36 -8.17 -7.71
C ILE A 82 2.29 -7.54 -6.31
N GLY A 83 1.21 -7.82 -5.57
CA GLY A 83 1.06 -7.31 -4.21
C GLY A 83 2.19 -7.77 -3.30
N ALA A 84 2.57 -9.04 -3.37
CA ALA A 84 3.67 -9.59 -2.58
C ALA A 84 5.02 -8.92 -2.93
N ARG A 85 5.27 -8.68 -4.22
CA ARG A 85 6.48 -8.00 -4.68
C ARG A 85 6.53 -6.55 -4.19
N LEU A 86 5.39 -5.86 -4.25
CA LEU A 86 5.27 -4.48 -3.73
C LEU A 86 5.51 -4.46 -2.22
N MET A 87 4.93 -5.39 -1.48
CA MET A 87 5.12 -5.47 -0.03
C MET A 87 6.57 -5.73 0.33
N THR A 88 7.23 -6.66 -0.36
CA THR A 88 8.63 -6.96 -0.12
C THR A 88 9.51 -5.73 -0.34
N ALA A 89 9.29 -5.00 -1.43
CA ALA A 89 10.03 -3.77 -1.73
C ALA A 89 9.77 -2.67 -0.69
N TYR A 90 8.51 -2.53 -0.28
CA TYR A 90 8.11 -1.57 0.75
C TYR A 90 8.82 -1.85 2.08
N LEU A 91 8.79 -3.11 2.54
CA LEU A 91 9.42 -3.47 3.80
C LEU A 91 10.94 -3.28 3.78
N ALA A 92 11.57 -3.48 2.63
CA ALA A 92 13.00 -3.20 2.46
C ALA A 92 13.31 -1.71 2.63
N ILE A 93 12.44 -0.84 2.09
CA ILE A 93 12.56 0.61 2.27
C ILE A 93 12.45 0.97 3.76
N LEU A 94 11.49 0.37 4.46
CA LEU A 94 11.29 0.64 5.89
C LEU A 94 12.53 0.26 6.71
N ALA A 95 13.11 -0.90 6.42
CA ALA A 95 14.30 -1.36 7.11
C ALA A 95 15.48 -0.40 6.90
N GLU A 96 15.66 0.10 5.67
CA GLU A 96 16.73 1.06 5.35
C GLU A 96 16.48 2.44 5.95
N SER A 97 15.23 2.80 6.17
CA SER A 97 14.82 4.14 6.63
C SER A 97 14.76 4.29 8.15
N GLY A 98 15.04 3.22 8.91
CA GLY A 98 14.95 3.28 10.37
C GLY A 98 13.52 3.23 10.90
N VAL A 99 12.60 2.62 10.17
CA VAL A 99 11.22 2.43 10.61
C VAL A 99 11.11 1.15 11.43
N SER A 100 10.62 1.29 12.66
CA SER A 100 10.38 0.15 13.54
C SER A 100 8.91 -0.29 13.55
N ASP A 101 7.99 0.65 13.36
CA ASP A 101 6.55 0.40 13.47
C ASP A 101 5.84 0.84 12.19
N ALA A 102 5.13 -0.09 11.57
CA ALA A 102 4.36 0.18 10.36
C ALA A 102 2.90 -0.14 10.60
N PHE A 103 2.04 0.78 10.20
CA PHE A 103 0.59 0.71 10.45
C PHE A 103 -0.18 0.71 9.14
N LEU A 104 -1.37 0.15 9.16
CA LEU A 104 -2.34 0.28 8.09
C LEU A 104 -3.76 0.12 8.60
N GLU A 105 -4.72 0.61 7.84
CA GLU A 105 -6.13 0.39 8.06
C GLU A 105 -6.70 -0.26 6.80
N VAL A 106 -7.58 -1.24 6.98
CA VAL A 106 -8.16 -1.99 5.87
C VAL A 106 -9.61 -2.33 6.18
N ARG A 107 -10.47 -2.33 5.14
CA ARG A 107 -11.85 -2.76 5.29
C ARG A 107 -11.86 -4.20 5.79
N GLU A 108 -12.69 -4.49 6.79
CA GLU A 108 -12.75 -5.84 7.36
C GLU A 108 -13.19 -6.90 6.37
N SER A 109 -13.92 -6.51 5.30
CA SER A 109 -14.33 -7.43 4.24
C SER A 109 -13.24 -7.72 3.22
N ASN A 110 -12.13 -6.97 3.23
CA ASN A 110 -11.06 -7.13 2.25
C ASN A 110 -10.12 -8.27 2.63
N GLU A 111 -10.63 -9.50 2.48
CA GLU A 111 -9.90 -10.72 2.89
C GLU A 111 -8.57 -10.89 2.13
N ALA A 112 -8.54 -10.55 0.86
CA ALA A 112 -7.34 -10.69 0.04
C ALA A 112 -6.21 -9.78 0.54
N ALA A 113 -6.53 -8.52 0.86
CA ALA A 113 -5.56 -7.58 1.39
C ALA A 113 -5.10 -7.99 2.79
N ILE A 114 -6.04 -8.39 3.65
CA ILE A 114 -5.73 -8.85 5.01
C ILE A 114 -4.76 -10.04 4.96
N SER A 115 -5.04 -11.01 4.08
CA SER A 115 -4.16 -12.17 3.90
C SER A 115 -2.76 -11.74 3.46
N LEU A 116 -2.66 -10.79 2.54
CA LEU A 116 -1.39 -10.26 2.06
C LEU A 116 -0.61 -9.61 3.22
N TYR A 117 -1.27 -8.78 4.02
CA TYR A 117 -0.63 -8.10 5.14
C TYR A 117 -0.16 -9.09 6.21
N GLU A 118 -1.00 -10.06 6.56
CA GLU A 118 -0.64 -11.07 7.56
C GLU A 118 0.56 -11.92 7.12
N LYS A 119 0.64 -12.23 5.84
CA LYS A 119 1.80 -12.96 5.29
C LYS A 119 3.09 -12.15 5.39
N HIS A 120 2.99 -10.84 5.50
CA HIS A 120 4.14 -9.94 5.60
C HIS A 120 4.38 -9.44 7.03
N GLY A 121 3.82 -10.12 8.02
CA GLY A 121 4.14 -9.87 9.42
C GLY A 121 3.26 -8.85 10.13
N TYR A 122 2.17 -8.42 9.52
CA TYR A 122 1.22 -7.52 10.18
C TYR A 122 0.27 -8.33 11.06
N THR A 123 -0.09 -7.76 12.21
CA THR A 123 -1.07 -8.33 13.11
C THR A 123 -2.15 -7.31 13.45
N LYS A 124 -3.38 -7.79 13.65
CA LYS A 124 -4.51 -6.93 13.97
C LYS A 124 -4.34 -6.39 15.41
N VAL A 125 -4.40 -5.08 15.56
CA VAL A 125 -4.27 -4.42 16.86
C VAL A 125 -5.51 -3.63 17.28
N GLY A 126 -6.48 -3.46 16.39
CA GLY A 126 -7.70 -2.73 16.73
C GLY A 126 -8.71 -2.71 15.60
N CYS A 127 -9.76 -1.94 15.83
CA CYS A 127 -10.86 -1.79 14.88
C CYS A 127 -11.43 -0.37 15.04
N ARG A 128 -11.72 0.28 13.93
CA ARG A 128 -12.45 1.56 13.91
C ARG A 128 -13.82 1.31 13.33
N LYS A 129 -14.85 1.46 14.14
CA LYS A 129 -16.22 1.20 13.71
C LYS A 129 -16.71 2.26 12.74
N LYS A 130 -17.36 1.82 11.66
CA LYS A 130 -17.98 2.69 10.64
C LYS A 130 -17.02 3.72 10.05
N TYR A 131 -15.74 3.34 9.93
CA TYR A 131 -14.68 4.24 9.44
C TYR A 131 -14.81 4.54 7.95
N TYR A 132 -15.12 3.51 7.15
CA TYR A 132 -15.25 3.65 5.70
C TYR A 132 -16.68 3.98 5.29
N ARG A 133 -16.79 4.59 4.11
CA ARG A 133 -18.07 4.91 3.47
C ARG A 133 -18.12 4.25 2.08
N CYS A 134 -19.32 4.15 1.52
CA CYS A 134 -19.57 3.67 0.16
C CYS A 134 -19.00 2.26 -0.13
N PRO A 135 -19.35 1.20 0.59
CA PRO A 135 -20.33 1.15 1.70
C PRO A 135 -19.73 1.48 3.06
N THR A 136 -20.61 1.75 4.03
CA THR A 136 -20.20 1.92 5.43
C THR A 136 -19.65 0.60 5.94
N GLU A 137 -18.46 0.64 6.50
CA GLU A 137 -17.79 -0.57 6.97
C GLU A 137 -16.76 -0.24 8.04
N ASN A 138 -16.47 -1.22 8.91
CA ASN A 138 -15.43 -1.07 9.92
C ASN A 138 -14.05 -1.19 9.27
N ALA A 139 -13.08 -0.50 9.86
CA ALA A 139 -11.68 -0.66 9.51
C ALA A 139 -11.01 -1.56 10.53
N CYS A 140 -10.22 -2.52 10.04
CA CYS A 140 -9.29 -3.25 10.88
C CYS A 140 -7.97 -2.50 10.89
N VAL A 141 -7.39 -2.31 12.06
CA VAL A 141 -6.08 -1.65 12.22
C VAL A 141 -5.03 -2.72 12.42
N TYR A 142 -4.01 -2.69 11.57
CA TYR A 142 -2.91 -3.66 11.60
C TYR A 142 -1.60 -2.96 11.87
N LYS A 143 -0.71 -3.66 12.54
CA LYS A 143 0.62 -3.15 12.87
C LYS A 143 1.67 -4.23 12.61
N ARG A 144 2.81 -3.80 12.07
CA ARG A 144 4.00 -4.63 11.96
C ARG A 144 5.13 -3.95 12.72
N THR A 145 5.78 -4.69 13.59
CA THR A 145 6.95 -4.21 14.33
C THR A 145 8.17 -4.91 13.81
N GLU A 146 9.20 -4.14 13.43
CA GLU A 146 10.48 -4.69 13.04
C GLU A 146 11.15 -5.26 14.27
N LYS A 147 11.53 -6.54 14.23
CA LYS A 147 12.25 -7.17 15.33
C LYS A 147 13.71 -6.78 15.24
N GLU A 148 14.24 -6.25 16.32
CA GLU A 148 15.67 -6.05 16.42
C GLU A 148 16.35 -7.43 16.40
N ASP A 149 17.40 -7.56 15.57
CA ASP A 149 18.25 -8.74 15.59
C ASP A 149 19.02 -8.75 16.90
N LEU A 150 18.58 -9.62 17.80
CA LEU A 150 19.29 -9.88 19.04
C LEU A 150 20.41 -10.88 18.73
N CYS A 151 21.47 -10.38 18.17
CA CYS A 151 22.68 -11.17 18.01
C CYS A 151 23.60 -10.95 19.16
#